data_da33e88ba9782234c079ee0774c279b1
#
_entry.id   da33e88ba9782234c079ee0774c279b1
#
_cell.length_a   1.000
_cell.length_b   1.000
_cell.length_c   1.000
_cell.angle_alpha   90.00
_cell.angle_beta   90.00
_cell.angle_gamma   90.00
#
_symmetry.space_group_name_H-M   'P 1'
#
loop_
_entity.id
_entity.type
_entity.pdbx_description
1 polymer ?
#
loop_
_entity_poly.entity_id
_entity_poly.type
_entity_poly.pdbx_seq_one_letter_code
_entity_poly.pdbx_strand_id
1 'polypeptide(L)'
;MSWNMFSRFGAGSDPDIVSFGDLEEAVGTNAWTIVDVREPHEFAAGHIPNALNLPMSSYDPKGLPEGKPVVLICQSGGRSRNALSKARVIGREDVRHFAGGMNDWRSHNGPVTL
;
A
#
# COMPACT_ATOMS: atom_id res chain seq x y z
N MET A 1 16.92 1.45 -7.38
CA MET A 1 15.69 1.70 -8.05
C MET A 1 14.52 1.02 -7.39
N SER A 2 13.43 1.73 -7.40
CA SER A 2 12.21 1.26 -6.76
C SER A 2 11.75 -0.08 -7.28
N TRP A 3 11.78 -0.26 -8.58
CA TRP A 3 11.32 -1.49 -9.20
C TRP A 3 12.08 -2.71 -8.77
N ASN A 4 13.41 -2.57 -8.54
CA ASN A 4 14.20 -3.71 -8.11
C ASN A 4 13.78 -4.20 -6.74
N MET A 5 13.36 -3.29 -5.87
CA MET A 5 12.90 -3.69 -4.55
C MET A 5 11.62 -4.52 -4.62
N PHE A 6 10.68 -4.16 -5.49
CA PHE A 6 9.47 -4.96 -5.67
C PHE A 6 9.80 -6.32 -6.28
N SER A 7 10.63 -6.34 -7.32
CA SER A 7 10.91 -7.59 -8.02
C SER A 7 11.67 -8.60 -7.18
N ARG A 8 12.38 -8.18 -6.13
CA ARG A 8 13.01 -9.11 -5.21
C ARG A 8 12.01 -10.05 -4.57
N PHE A 9 10.81 -9.58 -4.33
CA PHE A 9 9.82 -10.33 -3.57
C PHE A 9 8.79 -10.96 -4.49
N GLY A 10 8.18 -10.21 -5.35
CA GLY A 10 7.02 -10.65 -6.10
C GLY A 10 7.33 -11.30 -7.42
N ALA A 11 8.26 -12.25 -7.45
CA ALA A 11 8.70 -12.85 -8.68
C ALA A 11 7.54 -13.42 -9.50
N GLY A 12 7.39 -12.96 -10.72
CA GLY A 12 6.47 -13.53 -11.69
C GLY A 12 5.01 -13.18 -11.50
N SER A 13 4.69 -12.40 -10.51
CA SER A 13 3.30 -12.05 -10.21
C SER A 13 2.87 -10.81 -10.97
N ASP A 14 1.63 -10.39 -10.68
CA ASP A 14 1.05 -9.17 -11.21
C ASP A 14 1.92 -7.97 -10.80
N PRO A 15 2.34 -7.13 -11.76
CA PRO A 15 3.21 -5.99 -11.45
C PRO A 15 2.53 -4.91 -10.62
N ASP A 16 1.22 -4.98 -10.45
CA ASP A 16 0.48 -3.97 -9.68
C ASP A 16 0.20 -4.40 -8.25
N ILE A 17 0.44 -5.65 -7.91
CA ILE A 17 -0.01 -6.23 -6.65
C ILE A 17 1.18 -6.78 -5.87
N VAL A 18 1.18 -6.54 -4.54
CA VAL A 18 2.16 -7.16 -3.66
C VAL A 18 1.50 -8.26 -2.84
N SER A 19 2.27 -9.28 -2.47
CA SER A 19 1.76 -10.38 -1.66
C SER A 19 1.76 -10.00 -0.18
N PHE A 20 1.02 -10.78 0.63
CA PHE A 20 1.04 -10.57 2.08
C PHE A 20 2.46 -10.73 2.64
N GLY A 21 3.17 -11.78 2.24
CA GLY A 21 4.51 -12.02 2.77
C GLY A 21 5.48 -10.90 2.46
N ASP A 22 5.41 -10.38 1.23
CA ASP A 22 6.28 -9.28 0.84
C ASP A 22 5.95 -8.01 1.61
N LEU A 23 4.66 -7.75 1.80
CA LEU A 23 4.24 -6.58 2.55
C LEU A 23 4.63 -6.72 4.03
N GLU A 24 4.43 -7.88 4.61
CA GLU A 24 4.81 -8.12 6.00
C GLU A 24 6.30 -7.88 6.22
N GLU A 25 7.12 -8.38 5.33
CA GLU A 25 8.55 -8.17 5.43
C GLU A 25 8.90 -6.68 5.29
N ALA A 26 8.29 -6.00 4.33
CA ALA A 26 8.56 -4.58 4.11
C ALA A 26 8.14 -3.74 5.31
N VAL A 27 7.05 -4.10 5.97
CA VAL A 27 6.62 -3.41 7.19
C VAL A 27 7.66 -3.59 8.29
N GLY A 28 8.15 -4.82 8.46
CA GLY A 28 9.16 -5.09 9.48
C GLY A 28 10.48 -4.39 9.26
N THR A 29 10.86 -4.18 8.02
CA THR A 29 12.14 -3.54 7.66
C THR A 29 11.98 -2.07 7.30
N ASN A 30 10.75 -1.57 7.23
CA ASN A 30 10.46 -0.21 6.79
C ASN A 30 10.98 0.08 5.37
N ALA A 31 10.97 -0.95 4.52
CA ALA A 31 11.53 -0.85 3.18
C ALA A 31 10.64 -0.08 2.22
N TRP A 32 9.32 -0.10 2.46
CA TRP A 32 8.34 0.57 1.61
C TRP A 32 7.54 1.57 2.42
N THR A 33 6.98 2.58 1.75
CA THR A 33 6.03 3.48 2.37
C THR A 33 4.63 2.91 2.18
N ILE A 34 3.94 2.66 3.26
CA ILE A 34 2.57 2.14 3.21
C ILE A 34 1.62 3.32 3.29
N VAL A 35 0.73 3.44 2.33
CA VAL A 35 -0.25 4.53 2.28
C VAL A 35 -1.65 3.93 2.34
N ASP A 36 -2.35 4.22 3.41
CA ASP A 36 -3.71 3.75 3.66
C ASP A 36 -4.66 4.81 3.11
N VAL A 37 -5.46 4.42 2.10
CA VAL A 37 -6.37 5.36 1.46
C VAL A 37 -7.79 5.26 2.00
N ARG A 38 -7.97 4.58 3.14
CA ARG A 38 -9.27 4.57 3.83
C ARG A 38 -9.52 5.93 4.46
N GLU A 39 -10.77 6.14 4.87
CA GLU A 39 -11.10 7.40 5.53
C GLU A 39 -10.50 7.44 6.94
N PRO A 40 -10.35 8.65 7.52
CA PRO A 40 -9.66 8.78 8.81
C PRO A 40 -10.25 7.95 9.94
N HIS A 41 -11.57 7.78 9.98
CA HIS A 41 -12.20 6.98 11.04
C HIS A 41 -11.85 5.49 10.91
N GLU A 42 -11.69 5.01 9.68
CA GLU A 42 -11.27 3.63 9.45
C GLU A 42 -9.80 3.44 9.87
N PHE A 43 -8.97 4.39 9.48
CA PHE A 43 -7.55 4.37 9.82
C PHE A 43 -7.35 4.39 11.34
N ALA A 44 -8.11 5.24 12.03
CA ALA A 44 -8.01 5.37 13.48
C ALA A 44 -8.44 4.10 14.22
N ALA A 45 -9.29 3.29 13.60
CA ALA A 45 -9.75 2.04 14.20
C ALA A 45 -8.71 0.92 14.11
N GLY A 46 -7.60 1.17 13.44
CA GLY A 46 -6.50 0.19 13.33
C GLY A 46 -5.91 0.22 11.94
N HIS A 47 -4.58 0.26 11.87
CA HIS A 47 -3.87 0.35 10.59
C HIS A 47 -2.51 -0.34 10.71
N ILE A 48 -1.87 -0.54 9.57
CA ILE A 48 -0.51 -1.10 9.53
C ILE A 48 0.44 -0.13 10.21
N PRO A 49 1.34 -0.61 11.09
CA PRO A 49 2.30 0.28 11.76
C PRO A 49 3.08 1.13 10.77
N ASN A 50 3.23 2.39 11.08
CA ASN A 50 3.95 3.40 10.29
C ASN A 50 3.27 3.78 8.98
N ALA A 51 2.07 3.30 8.71
CA ALA A 51 1.33 3.69 7.52
C ALA A 51 0.90 5.16 7.60
N LEU A 52 0.89 5.81 6.45
CA LEU A 52 0.36 7.16 6.31
C LEU A 52 -1.08 7.06 5.87
N ASN A 53 -1.91 8.02 6.27
CA ASN A 53 -3.29 8.06 5.84
C ASN A 53 -3.49 9.18 4.81
N LEU A 54 -3.83 8.79 3.58
CA LEU A 54 -4.20 9.73 2.52
C LEU A 54 -5.56 9.29 1.99
N PRO A 55 -6.64 9.74 2.64
CA PRO A 55 -7.98 9.19 2.36
C PRO A 55 -8.46 9.52 0.95
N MET A 56 -9.18 8.57 0.34
CA MET A 56 -9.67 8.75 -1.03
C MET A 56 -10.53 10.00 -1.18
N SER A 57 -11.20 10.46 -0.14
CA SER A 57 -12.02 11.66 -0.21
C SER A 57 -11.21 12.91 -0.57
N SER A 58 -9.89 12.89 -0.32
CA SER A 58 -9.01 14.01 -0.65
C SER A 58 -7.74 13.55 -1.35
N TYR A 59 -7.74 12.35 -1.88
CA TYR A 59 -6.56 11.74 -2.47
C TYR A 59 -6.09 12.50 -3.71
N ASP A 60 -4.81 12.82 -3.72
CA ASP A 60 -4.14 13.39 -4.88
C ASP A 60 -2.84 12.59 -5.06
N PRO A 61 -2.66 11.90 -6.18
CA PRO A 61 -1.45 11.08 -6.36
C PRO A 61 -0.17 11.91 -6.34
N LYS A 62 -0.24 13.21 -6.60
CA LYS A 62 0.93 14.08 -6.49
C LYS A 62 1.43 14.19 -5.06
N GLY A 63 0.58 13.89 -4.08
CA GLY A 63 0.95 13.92 -2.67
C GLY A 63 1.58 12.63 -2.17
N LEU A 64 1.71 11.61 -3.01
CA LEU A 64 2.36 10.37 -2.59
C LEU A 64 3.83 10.61 -2.31
N PRO A 65 4.35 10.06 -1.20
CA PRO A 65 5.77 10.24 -0.86
C PRO A 65 6.70 9.67 -1.92
N GLU A 66 7.89 10.23 -1.99
CA GLU A 66 8.95 9.76 -2.88
C GLU A 66 10.10 9.21 -2.04
N GLY A 67 11.01 8.51 -2.68
CA GLY A 67 12.20 7.99 -2.02
C GLY A 67 12.18 6.50 -1.77
N LYS A 68 11.01 5.95 -1.47
CA LYS A 68 10.81 4.51 -1.33
C LYS A 68 9.64 4.08 -2.20
N PRO A 69 9.58 2.81 -2.59
CA PRO A 69 8.38 2.31 -3.24
C PRO A 69 7.16 2.47 -2.33
N VAL A 70 6.02 2.73 -2.93
CA VAL A 70 4.78 2.98 -2.21
C VAL A 70 3.83 1.80 -2.41
N VAL A 71 3.22 1.34 -1.32
CA VAL A 71 2.16 0.33 -1.39
C VAL A 71 0.88 0.94 -0.83
N LEU A 72 -0.15 0.96 -1.67
CA LEU A 72 -1.46 1.48 -1.30
C LEU A 72 -2.30 0.38 -0.70
N ILE A 73 -3.09 0.69 0.31
CA ILE A 73 -3.98 -0.27 0.93
C ILE A 73 -5.30 0.41 1.28
N CYS A 74 -6.39 -0.34 1.16
CA CYS A 74 -7.70 0.08 1.66
C CYS A 74 -8.31 -1.09 2.41
N GLN A 75 -9.65 -1.15 2.54
CA GLN A 75 -10.27 -2.23 3.30
C GLN A 75 -10.31 -3.54 2.52
N SER A 76 -10.70 -3.50 1.25
CA SER A 76 -10.91 -4.71 0.44
C SER A 76 -10.35 -4.64 -0.97
N GLY A 77 -9.61 -3.60 -1.31
CA GLY A 77 -8.86 -3.50 -2.57
C GLY A 77 -9.43 -2.56 -3.61
N GLY A 78 -10.70 -2.20 -3.54
CA GLY A 78 -11.32 -1.37 -4.58
C GLY A 78 -10.79 0.06 -4.64
N ARG A 79 -10.73 0.71 -3.48
CA ARG A 79 -10.22 2.08 -3.39
C ARG A 79 -8.72 2.15 -3.71
N SER A 80 -7.97 1.18 -3.22
CA SER A 80 -6.52 1.18 -3.49
C SER A 80 -6.22 0.92 -4.95
N ARG A 81 -7.02 0.09 -5.63
CA ARG A 81 -6.87 -0.10 -7.07
C ARG A 81 -7.11 1.21 -7.82
N ASN A 82 -8.15 1.95 -7.43
CA ASN A 82 -8.45 3.24 -8.04
C ASN A 82 -7.32 4.24 -7.79
N ALA A 83 -6.82 4.28 -6.56
CA ALA A 83 -5.70 5.15 -6.21
C ALA A 83 -4.45 4.81 -7.03
N LEU A 84 -4.20 3.52 -7.25
CA LEU A 84 -3.07 3.09 -8.07
C LEU A 84 -3.22 3.57 -9.51
N SER A 85 -4.42 3.44 -10.08
CA SER A 85 -4.66 3.91 -11.45
C SER A 85 -4.35 5.39 -11.57
N LYS A 86 -4.74 6.19 -10.60
CA LYS A 86 -4.46 7.62 -10.61
C LYS A 86 -2.96 7.91 -10.50
N ALA A 87 -2.23 7.12 -9.72
CA ALA A 87 -0.78 7.26 -9.61
C ALA A 87 -0.09 6.93 -10.93
N ARG A 88 -0.56 5.90 -11.63
CA ARG A 88 0.00 5.55 -12.94
C ARG A 88 -0.20 6.65 -13.96
N VAL A 89 -1.35 7.32 -13.93
CA VAL A 89 -1.64 8.41 -14.88
C VAL A 89 -0.60 9.52 -14.78
N ILE A 90 -0.10 9.81 -13.57
CA ILE A 90 0.92 10.85 -13.42
C ILE A 90 2.35 10.30 -13.49
N GLY A 91 2.52 9.05 -13.91
CA GLY A 91 3.83 8.47 -14.17
C GLY A 91 4.53 7.84 -12.97
N ARG A 92 3.82 7.61 -11.87
CA ARG A 92 4.42 6.96 -10.70
C ARG A 92 4.47 5.45 -10.93
N GLU A 93 5.65 4.96 -11.32
CA GLU A 93 5.86 3.53 -11.58
C GLU A 93 6.24 2.76 -10.31
N ASP A 94 6.61 3.46 -9.27
CA ASP A 94 7.07 2.88 -8.01
C ASP A 94 5.93 2.71 -7.00
N VAL A 95 4.71 2.52 -7.50
CA VAL A 95 3.51 2.37 -6.66
C VAL A 95 2.83 1.06 -7.01
N ARG A 96 2.45 0.29 -5.99
CA ARG A 96 1.65 -0.93 -6.13
C ARG A 96 0.58 -0.93 -5.05
N HIS A 97 -0.27 -1.94 -5.02
CA HIS A 97 -1.24 -2.03 -3.94
C HIS A 97 -1.36 -3.45 -3.40
N PHE A 98 -1.87 -3.56 -2.18
CA PHE A 98 -2.18 -4.84 -1.56
C PHE A 98 -3.65 -5.13 -1.78
N ALA A 99 -3.95 -6.02 -2.72
CA ALA A 99 -5.30 -6.17 -3.25
C ALA A 99 -6.31 -6.68 -2.22
N GLY A 100 -5.86 -7.48 -1.25
CA GLY A 100 -6.76 -8.00 -0.22
C GLY A 100 -7.14 -6.97 0.85
N GLY A 101 -6.38 -5.90 0.94
CA GLY A 101 -6.64 -4.82 1.89
C GLY A 101 -6.52 -5.24 3.35
N MET A 102 -7.06 -4.40 4.22
CA MET A 102 -7.00 -4.68 5.66
C MET A 102 -7.74 -5.96 6.04
N ASN A 103 -8.76 -6.34 5.27
CA ASN A 103 -9.43 -7.62 5.50
C ASN A 103 -8.45 -8.78 5.45
N ASP A 104 -7.67 -8.81 4.38
CA ASP A 104 -6.70 -9.89 4.17
C ASP A 104 -5.52 -9.77 5.15
N TRP A 105 -5.06 -8.53 5.38
CA TRP A 105 -3.98 -8.29 6.33
C TRP A 105 -4.32 -8.84 7.71
N ARG A 106 -5.53 -8.56 8.20
CA ARG A 106 -5.98 -9.04 9.49
C ARG A 106 -6.19 -10.54 9.52
N SER A 107 -6.68 -11.13 8.42
CA SER A 107 -6.93 -12.57 8.37
C SER A 107 -5.62 -13.36 8.45
N HIS A 108 -4.51 -12.75 8.07
CA HIS A 108 -3.19 -13.36 8.16
C HIS A 108 -2.44 -12.90 9.42
N ASN A 109 -3.13 -12.26 10.34
CA ASN A 109 -2.55 -11.78 11.60
C ASN A 109 -1.42 -10.77 11.40
N GLY A 110 -1.50 -9.97 10.37
CA GLY A 110 -0.54 -8.88 10.18
C GLY A 110 -0.64 -7.88 11.34
N PRO A 111 0.48 -7.26 11.75
CA PRO A 111 0.44 -6.31 12.86
C PRO A 111 -0.44 -5.10 12.57
N VAL A 112 -1.15 -4.66 13.61
CA VAL A 112 -2.07 -3.52 13.54
C VAL A 112 -1.84 -2.65 14.77
N THR A 113 -1.85 -1.35 14.55
CA THR A 113 -1.72 -0.38 15.64
C THR A 113 -2.84 0.66 15.54
N LEU A 114 -3.03 1.41 16.61
CA LEU A 114 -3.99 2.52 16.61
C LEU A 114 -3.25 3.89 16.46
#